data_226786f6c810a6f3a87b0801490bb429
#
_entry.id   226786f6c810a6f3a87b0801490bb429
#
_cell.length_a   1.000
_cell.length_b   1.000
_cell.length_c   1.000
_cell.angle_alpha   90.00
_cell.angle_beta   90.00
_cell.angle_gamma   90.00
#
_symmetry.space_group_name_H-M   'P 1'
#
loop_
_entity.id
_entity.type
_entity.pdbx_description
1 polymer ?
#
loop_
_entity_poly.entity_id
_entity_poly.type
_entity_poly.pdbx_seq_one_letter_code
_entity_poly.pdbx_strand_id
1 'polypeptide(L)'
;VSLVLLIITILVVISTWEEISSQWDRYGLILLAAPLSPMLIPAWMIGREESNVQRRDGAYPDFIRALGGTAQARSAEPSATIKALRGVDFGMLDASIDRLERRLATRIDSDRAWDYFNADTNSAVISRYTRIYIEGSQSSGKPAETAEMVSRSVGNLLSLRRRRSLSANTMWGVALGLLIARVTSLNVTISIVLQLGEAIAGVATGLASTDVGALQDFGSGIALPVIEDDSFVEDNIPMFKIIVSILVLGQIIAV
;
A
#
# COMPACT_ATOMS: atom_id res chain seq x y z
N VAL A 1 -16.05 -4.22 11.80
CA VAL A 1 -15.53 -3.23 12.75
C VAL A 1 -15.01 -2.00 12.01
N SER A 2 -14.17 -2.13 10.96
CA SER A 2 -13.60 -0.99 10.20
C SER A 2 -14.68 -0.16 9.48
N LEU A 3 -15.71 -0.79 8.91
CA LEU A 3 -16.83 -0.12 8.25
C LEU A 3 -17.66 0.73 9.25
N VAL A 4 -17.88 0.22 10.46
CA VAL A 4 -18.61 0.93 11.51
C VAL A 4 -17.79 2.14 11.99
N LEU A 5 -16.47 1.96 12.19
CA LEU A 5 -15.56 3.05 12.54
C LEU A 5 -15.50 4.13 11.45
N LEU A 6 -15.51 3.73 10.18
CA LEU A 6 -15.53 4.66 9.05
C LEU A 6 -16.83 5.48 9.03
N ILE A 7 -17.98 4.86 9.25
CA ILE A 7 -19.27 5.57 9.33
C ILE A 7 -19.28 6.54 10.52
N ILE A 8 -18.77 6.13 11.67
CA ILE A 8 -18.70 6.99 12.86
C ILE A 8 -17.78 8.20 12.60
N THR A 9 -16.60 8.01 11.97
CA THR A 9 -15.70 9.12 11.64
C THR A 9 -16.30 10.08 10.61
N ILE A 10 -17.02 9.58 9.62
CA ILE A 10 -17.74 10.43 8.65
C ILE A 10 -18.82 11.23 9.35
N LEU A 11 -19.61 10.62 10.25
CA LEU A 11 -20.64 11.32 11.02
C LEU A 11 -20.05 12.41 11.93
N VAL A 12 -18.93 12.16 12.58
CA VAL A 12 -18.23 13.17 13.39
C VAL A 12 -17.73 14.32 12.52
N VAL A 13 -17.15 14.04 11.35
CA VAL A 13 -16.72 15.07 10.40
C VAL A 13 -17.88 15.95 9.94
N ILE A 14 -19.03 15.32 9.63
CA ILE A 14 -20.23 16.07 9.21
C ILE A 14 -20.77 16.93 10.36
N SER A 15 -20.78 16.42 11.59
CA SER A 15 -21.33 17.15 12.76
C SER A 15 -20.47 18.34 13.19
N THR A 16 -19.15 18.29 12.91
CA THR A 16 -18.18 19.35 13.25
C THR A 16 -17.84 20.26 12.08
N TRP A 17 -18.54 20.12 10.95
CA TRP A 17 -18.22 20.81 9.71
C TRP A 17 -18.25 22.35 9.84
N GLU A 18 -19.26 22.91 10.53
CA GLU A 18 -19.39 24.35 10.70
C GLU A 18 -18.23 24.97 11.50
N GLU A 19 -17.78 24.28 12.54
CA GLU A 19 -16.68 24.73 13.41
C GLU A 19 -15.32 24.64 12.70
N ILE A 20 -15.17 23.73 11.78
CA ILE A 20 -13.95 23.40 11.06
C ILE A 20 -13.79 24.25 9.80
N SER A 21 -14.87 24.61 9.13
CA SER A 21 -14.83 25.47 7.95
C SER A 21 -14.20 26.83 8.26
N SER A 22 -14.36 27.34 9.48
CA SER A 22 -13.73 28.58 9.95
C SER A 22 -12.21 28.49 10.18
N GLN A 23 -11.66 27.27 10.39
CA GLN A 23 -10.23 27.01 10.65
C GLN A 23 -9.60 26.06 9.61
N TRP A 24 -10.11 26.07 8.39
CA TRP A 24 -9.68 25.18 7.31
C TRP A 24 -8.17 25.19 7.08
N ASP A 25 -7.52 26.34 7.18
CA ASP A 25 -6.08 26.51 6.97
C ASP A 25 -5.21 25.66 7.90
N ARG A 26 -5.70 25.37 9.09
CA ARG A 26 -4.94 24.64 10.11
C ARG A 26 -5.28 23.15 10.18
N TYR A 27 -6.53 22.78 9.95
CA TYR A 27 -7.05 21.44 10.21
C TYR A 27 -7.61 20.72 8.99
N GLY A 28 -7.77 21.40 7.86
CA GLY A 28 -8.44 20.83 6.68
C GLY A 28 -7.83 19.53 6.15
N LEU A 29 -6.49 19.44 6.07
CA LEU A 29 -5.81 18.23 5.63
C LEU A 29 -5.93 17.07 6.63
N ILE A 30 -5.86 17.37 7.93
CA ILE A 30 -6.00 16.37 9.00
C ILE A 30 -7.41 15.81 9.01
N LEU A 31 -8.40 16.67 8.80
CA LEU A 31 -9.79 16.30 8.78
C LEU A 31 -10.16 15.43 7.59
N LEU A 32 -9.62 15.73 6.42
CA LEU A 32 -9.78 14.88 5.24
C LEU A 32 -9.09 13.51 5.41
N ALA A 33 -8.01 13.45 6.18
CA ALA A 33 -7.32 12.20 6.48
C ALA A 33 -8.02 11.37 7.57
N ALA A 34 -8.81 12.00 8.46
CA ALA A 34 -9.47 11.34 9.58
C ALA A 34 -10.39 10.17 9.14
N PRO A 35 -11.29 10.30 8.14
CA PRO A 35 -12.15 9.19 7.70
C PRO A 35 -11.38 8.06 7.03
N LEU A 36 -10.15 8.28 6.55
CA LEU A 36 -9.30 7.25 5.96
C LEU A 36 -8.51 6.47 7.02
N SER A 37 -8.35 7.04 8.24
CA SER A 37 -7.56 6.42 9.30
C SER A 37 -8.04 5.01 9.72
N PRO A 38 -9.34 4.70 9.85
CA PRO A 38 -9.79 3.36 10.22
C PRO A 38 -9.55 2.32 9.12
N MET A 39 -9.31 2.74 7.87
CA MET A 39 -8.98 1.85 6.76
C MET A 39 -7.52 1.41 6.78
N LEU A 40 -6.64 2.16 7.45
CA LEU A 40 -5.22 1.81 7.61
C LEU A 40 -5.01 0.58 8.50
N ILE A 41 -5.88 0.36 9.51
CA ILE A 41 -5.77 -0.77 10.44
C ILE A 41 -5.89 -2.12 9.73
N PRO A 42 -6.98 -2.41 8.97
CA PRO A 42 -7.08 -3.67 8.24
C PRO A 42 -6.03 -3.80 7.13
N ALA A 43 -5.69 -2.70 6.45
CA ALA A 43 -4.63 -2.72 5.44
C ALA A 43 -3.27 -3.13 6.03
N TRP A 44 -2.92 -2.59 7.20
CA TRP A 44 -1.70 -2.97 7.91
C TRP A 44 -1.72 -4.44 8.39
N MET A 45 -2.86 -4.92 8.90
CA MET A 45 -3.00 -6.33 9.32
C MET A 45 -2.85 -7.29 8.13
N ILE A 46 -3.48 -7.00 6.99
CA ILE A 46 -3.38 -7.80 5.76
C ILE A 46 -1.95 -7.79 5.25
N GLY A 47 -1.29 -6.63 5.19
CA GLY A 47 0.09 -6.51 4.75
C GLY A 47 1.08 -7.28 5.63
N ARG A 48 0.83 -7.34 6.95
CA ARG A 48 1.65 -8.12 7.87
C ARG A 48 1.51 -9.63 7.64
N GLU A 49 0.29 -10.11 7.43
CA GLU A 49 0.04 -11.54 7.14
C GLU A 49 0.61 -11.94 5.78
N GLU A 50 0.43 -11.10 4.77
CA GLU A 50 1.04 -11.31 3.44
C GLU A 50 2.57 -11.40 3.53
N SER A 51 3.20 -10.54 4.33
CA SER A 51 4.65 -10.58 4.57
C SER A 51 5.09 -11.89 5.24
N ASN A 52 4.28 -12.41 6.18
CA ASN A 52 4.56 -13.69 6.84
C ASN A 52 4.47 -14.86 5.85
N VAL A 53 3.44 -14.86 4.99
CA VAL A 53 3.28 -15.88 3.93
C VAL A 53 4.46 -15.83 2.96
N GLN A 54 4.88 -14.65 2.52
CA GLN A 54 6.02 -14.48 1.62
C GLN A 54 7.33 -14.98 2.23
N ARG A 55 7.54 -14.81 3.53
CA ARG A 55 8.72 -15.35 4.24
C ARG A 55 8.68 -16.88 4.30
N ARG A 56 7.51 -17.49 4.55
CA ARG A 56 7.33 -18.96 4.49
C ARG A 56 7.59 -19.49 3.09
N ASP A 57 7.03 -18.85 2.06
CA ASP A 57 7.28 -19.19 0.66
C ASP A 57 8.78 -19.13 0.32
N GLY A 58 9.50 -18.15 0.86
CA GLY A 58 10.92 -17.96 0.64
C GLY A 58 11.79 -19.07 1.22
N ALA A 59 11.40 -19.66 2.34
CA ALA A 59 12.13 -20.78 2.98
C ALA A 59 11.79 -22.15 2.38
N TYR A 60 10.66 -22.26 1.67
CA TYR A 60 10.16 -23.53 1.15
C TYR A 60 11.08 -24.23 0.14
N PRO A 61 11.78 -23.58 -0.81
CA PRO A 61 12.70 -24.24 -1.73
C PRO A 61 13.83 -25.00 -1.02
N ASP A 62 14.36 -24.41 0.06
CA ASP A 62 15.45 -25.04 0.83
C ASP A 62 14.93 -26.22 1.65
N PHE A 63 13.73 -26.08 2.23
CA PHE A 63 13.06 -27.18 2.92
C PHE A 63 12.81 -28.37 1.99
N ILE A 64 12.24 -28.18 0.80
CA ILE A 64 11.96 -29.27 -0.15
C ILE A 64 13.24 -29.93 -0.65
N ARG A 65 14.30 -29.17 -0.90
CA ARG A 65 15.59 -29.69 -1.30
C ARG A 65 16.20 -30.58 -0.19
N ALA A 66 16.19 -30.13 1.04
CA ALA A 66 16.65 -30.88 2.19
C ALA A 66 15.79 -32.14 2.41
N LEU A 67 14.46 -32.02 2.25
CA LEU A 67 13.53 -33.14 2.35
C LEU A 67 13.81 -34.22 1.31
N GLY A 68 14.01 -33.88 0.05
CA GLY A 68 14.30 -34.80 -1.03
C GLY A 68 15.64 -35.51 -0.83
N GLY A 69 16.68 -34.81 -0.40
CA GLY A 69 17.99 -35.37 -0.08
C GLY A 69 17.93 -36.35 1.07
N THR A 70 17.23 -36.04 2.15
CA THR A 70 17.06 -36.94 3.30
C THR A 70 16.17 -38.14 2.99
N ALA A 71 15.11 -37.96 2.19
CA ALA A 71 14.22 -39.04 1.75
C ALA A 71 14.99 -40.08 0.93
N GLN A 72 15.87 -39.65 0.04
CA GLN A 72 16.69 -40.54 -0.75
C GLN A 72 17.71 -41.32 0.11
N ALA A 73 18.29 -40.67 1.10
CA ALA A 73 19.29 -41.31 1.99
C ALA A 73 18.67 -42.31 2.98
N ARG A 74 17.39 -42.19 3.32
CA ARG A 74 16.72 -42.95 4.38
C ARG A 74 15.60 -43.87 3.90
N SER A 75 15.62 -44.29 2.65
CA SER A 75 14.61 -45.20 2.08
C SER A 75 13.16 -44.71 2.18
N ALA A 76 12.96 -43.41 2.11
CA ALA A 76 11.69 -42.74 1.92
C ALA A 76 10.60 -42.86 3.02
N GLU A 77 10.95 -43.34 4.24
CA GLU A 77 9.98 -43.28 5.33
C GLU A 77 9.74 -41.82 5.76
N PRO A 78 8.49 -41.30 5.64
CA PRO A 78 8.21 -39.88 5.87
C PRO A 78 8.56 -39.39 7.28
N SER A 79 8.24 -40.19 8.30
CA SER A 79 8.50 -39.84 9.70
C SER A 79 10.01 -39.74 10.00
N ALA A 80 10.79 -40.68 9.53
CA ALA A 80 12.24 -40.69 9.70
C ALA A 80 12.91 -39.55 8.92
N THR A 81 12.39 -39.23 7.75
CA THR A 81 12.87 -38.16 6.89
C THR A 81 12.67 -36.79 7.54
N ILE A 82 11.47 -36.49 8.01
CA ILE A 82 11.17 -35.20 8.68
C ILE A 82 11.94 -35.08 9.98
N LYS A 83 12.06 -36.17 10.77
CA LYS A 83 12.83 -36.17 12.01
C LYS A 83 14.32 -35.87 11.76
N ALA A 84 14.88 -36.28 10.63
CA ALA A 84 16.26 -35.99 10.28
C ALA A 84 16.52 -34.50 9.93
N LEU A 85 15.48 -33.76 9.56
CA LEU A 85 15.56 -32.33 9.31
C LEU A 85 15.48 -31.50 10.59
N ARG A 86 15.22 -32.14 11.72
CA ARG A 86 15.18 -31.47 13.02
C ARG A 86 16.54 -30.86 13.34
N GLY A 87 16.59 -29.59 13.63
CA GLY A 87 17.82 -28.85 13.88
C GLY A 87 18.34 -28.04 12.69
N VAL A 88 17.75 -28.18 11.53
CA VAL A 88 17.95 -27.25 10.42
C VAL A 88 16.94 -26.10 10.56
N ASP A 89 17.44 -24.86 10.55
CA ASP A 89 16.60 -23.67 10.66
C ASP A 89 16.01 -23.32 9.30
N PHE A 90 14.69 -23.46 9.18
CA PHE A 90 13.91 -23.02 8.02
C PHE A 90 13.10 -21.74 8.33
N GLY A 91 13.43 -21.04 9.40
CA GLY A 91 12.85 -19.76 9.77
C GLY A 91 11.35 -19.83 10.07
N MET A 92 10.54 -19.11 9.32
CA MET A 92 9.09 -19.07 9.57
C MET A 92 8.35 -20.38 9.29
N LEU A 93 9.01 -21.37 8.65
CA LEU A 93 8.43 -22.69 8.38
C LEU A 93 8.59 -23.68 9.54
N ASP A 94 9.56 -23.46 10.45
CA ASP A 94 9.91 -24.41 11.51
C ASP A 94 8.70 -24.84 12.34
N ALA A 95 7.86 -23.88 12.76
CA ALA A 95 6.67 -24.19 13.52
C ALA A 95 5.69 -25.12 12.79
N SER A 96 5.62 -25.05 11.46
CA SER A 96 4.77 -25.91 10.63
C SER A 96 5.42 -27.28 10.41
N ILE A 97 6.75 -27.31 10.26
CA ILE A 97 7.53 -28.54 10.16
C ILE A 97 7.46 -29.35 11.47
N ASP A 98 7.59 -28.69 12.62
CA ASP A 98 7.44 -29.33 13.94
C ASP A 98 6.05 -29.94 14.14
N ARG A 99 5.02 -29.26 13.65
CA ARG A 99 3.65 -29.81 13.68
C ARG A 99 3.49 -31.03 12.77
N LEU A 100 4.09 -30.97 11.59
CA LEU A 100 4.12 -32.09 10.65
C LEU A 100 4.84 -33.30 11.27
N GLU A 101 6.02 -33.09 11.86
CA GLU A 101 6.77 -34.15 12.54
C GLU A 101 5.92 -34.82 13.62
N ARG A 102 5.28 -34.05 14.51
CA ARG A 102 4.43 -34.58 15.57
C ARG A 102 3.26 -35.42 15.03
N ARG A 103 2.63 -34.98 13.94
CA ARG A 103 1.52 -35.71 13.30
C ARG A 103 1.97 -37.02 12.69
N LEU A 104 3.12 -37.02 12.04
CA LEU A 104 3.71 -38.26 11.50
C LEU A 104 4.18 -39.21 12.61
N ALA A 105 4.73 -38.69 13.72
CA ALA A 105 5.12 -39.47 14.89
C ALA A 105 3.93 -40.13 15.59
N THR A 106 2.76 -39.53 15.58
CA THR A 106 1.50 -40.09 16.10
C THR A 106 0.82 -41.06 15.12
N ARG A 107 1.49 -41.44 14.04
CA ARG A 107 1.00 -42.36 12.99
C ARG A 107 -0.31 -41.88 12.30
N ILE A 108 -0.50 -40.58 12.20
CA ILE A 108 -1.54 -40.04 11.32
C ILE A 108 -1.13 -40.40 9.88
N ASP A 109 -2.13 -40.74 9.08
CA ASP A 109 -1.95 -40.97 7.65
C ASP A 109 -1.11 -39.87 6.99
N SER A 110 -0.10 -40.30 6.20
CA SER A 110 0.89 -39.39 5.59
C SER A 110 0.21 -38.30 4.77
N ASP A 111 -0.78 -38.63 3.94
CA ASP A 111 -1.45 -37.69 3.05
C ASP A 111 -2.21 -36.65 3.85
N ARG A 112 -2.91 -37.06 4.91
CA ARG A 112 -3.59 -36.14 5.83
C ARG A 112 -2.61 -35.26 6.61
N ALA A 113 -1.46 -35.79 7.01
CA ALA A 113 -0.45 -35.00 7.70
C ALA A 113 0.08 -33.87 6.81
N TRP A 114 0.26 -34.13 5.51
CA TRP A 114 0.64 -33.12 4.51
C TRP A 114 -0.47 -32.12 4.22
N ASP A 115 -1.73 -32.54 4.18
CA ASP A 115 -2.86 -31.63 4.04
C ASP A 115 -2.93 -30.62 5.20
N TYR A 116 -2.72 -31.12 6.43
CA TYR A 116 -2.63 -30.22 7.59
C TYR A 116 -1.41 -29.29 7.54
N PHE A 117 -0.27 -29.75 7.04
CA PHE A 117 0.89 -28.89 6.83
C PHE A 117 0.58 -27.76 5.84
N ASN A 118 -0.07 -28.11 4.73
CA ASN A 118 -0.51 -27.12 3.73
C ASN A 118 -1.47 -26.08 4.33
N ALA A 119 -2.42 -26.52 5.18
CA ALA A 119 -3.33 -25.64 5.90
C ALA A 119 -2.59 -24.72 6.90
N ASP A 120 -1.62 -25.27 7.63
CA ASP A 120 -0.82 -24.53 8.63
C ASP A 120 0.06 -23.44 8.01
N THR A 121 0.55 -23.65 6.79
CA THR A 121 1.37 -22.66 6.08
C THR A 121 0.55 -21.53 5.50
N ASN A 122 -0.75 -21.73 5.27
CA ASN A 122 -1.67 -20.78 4.64
C ASN A 122 -1.12 -20.19 3.31
N SER A 123 -0.32 -20.99 2.58
CA SER A 123 0.27 -20.59 1.30
C SER A 123 -0.22 -21.48 0.17
N ALA A 124 -0.84 -20.84 -0.85
CA ALA A 124 -1.26 -21.55 -2.06
C ALA A 124 -0.07 -22.11 -2.86
N VAL A 125 1.10 -21.45 -2.78
CA VAL A 125 2.31 -21.91 -3.45
C VAL A 125 2.80 -23.19 -2.78
N ILE A 126 2.99 -23.18 -1.47
CA ILE A 126 3.45 -24.33 -0.70
C ILE A 126 2.51 -25.52 -0.92
N SER A 127 1.20 -25.31 -0.79
CA SER A 127 0.18 -26.36 -0.98
C SER A 127 0.28 -27.02 -2.36
N ARG A 128 0.40 -26.21 -3.42
CA ARG A 128 0.50 -26.72 -4.79
C ARG A 128 1.77 -27.51 -5.03
N TYR A 129 2.91 -26.99 -4.62
CA TYR A 129 4.20 -27.62 -4.88
C TYR A 129 4.50 -28.81 -3.96
N THR A 130 3.96 -28.82 -2.73
CA THR A 130 3.99 -29.99 -1.85
C THR A 130 3.26 -31.17 -2.48
N ARG A 131 2.08 -30.95 -3.06
CA ARG A 131 1.34 -32.00 -3.76
C ARG A 131 2.12 -32.54 -4.96
N ILE A 132 2.70 -31.66 -5.78
CA ILE A 132 3.55 -32.07 -6.91
C ILE A 132 4.76 -32.89 -6.43
N TYR A 133 5.38 -32.50 -5.31
CA TYR A 133 6.48 -33.24 -4.73
C TYR A 133 6.07 -34.65 -4.27
N ILE A 134 4.95 -34.76 -3.53
CA ILE A 134 4.47 -36.06 -3.03
C ILE A 134 4.13 -36.98 -4.19
N GLU A 135 3.29 -36.53 -5.12
CA GLU A 135 2.88 -37.34 -6.28
C GLU A 135 4.07 -37.68 -7.18
N GLY A 136 4.97 -36.73 -7.42
CA GLY A 136 6.17 -36.94 -8.23
C GLY A 136 7.17 -37.90 -7.58
N SER A 137 7.39 -37.81 -6.27
CA SER A 137 8.30 -38.68 -5.54
C SER A 137 7.78 -40.12 -5.46
N GLN A 138 6.48 -40.30 -5.30
CA GLN A 138 5.84 -41.64 -5.30
C GLN A 138 5.86 -42.28 -6.68
N SER A 139 5.62 -41.49 -7.74
CA SER A 139 5.57 -42.00 -9.11
C SER A 139 6.97 -42.29 -9.69
N SER A 140 7.95 -41.41 -9.42
CA SER A 140 9.30 -41.55 -10.01
C SER A 140 10.26 -42.45 -9.19
N GLY A 141 9.98 -42.62 -7.90
CA GLY A 141 10.91 -43.31 -6.97
C GLY A 141 12.22 -42.54 -6.71
N LYS A 142 12.32 -41.28 -7.17
CA LYS A 142 13.51 -40.43 -7.06
C LYS A 142 13.20 -39.13 -6.32
N PRO A 143 13.07 -39.17 -5.00
CA PRO A 143 12.63 -38.02 -4.22
C PRO A 143 13.58 -36.82 -4.33
N ALA A 144 14.91 -37.04 -4.42
CA ALA A 144 15.85 -35.92 -4.53
C ALA A 144 15.76 -35.17 -5.86
N GLU A 145 15.60 -35.89 -6.97
CA GLU A 145 15.49 -35.29 -8.29
C GLU A 145 14.17 -34.48 -8.42
N THR A 146 13.08 -35.06 -7.91
CA THR A 146 11.78 -34.38 -7.85
C THR A 146 11.86 -33.14 -6.96
N ALA A 147 12.49 -33.20 -5.80
CA ALA A 147 12.68 -32.08 -4.89
C ALA A 147 13.48 -30.93 -5.53
N GLU A 148 14.57 -31.29 -6.24
CA GLU A 148 15.38 -30.28 -6.93
C GLU A 148 14.58 -29.56 -8.04
N MET A 149 13.79 -30.33 -8.82
CA MET A 149 12.92 -29.74 -9.85
C MET A 149 11.87 -28.81 -9.25
N VAL A 150 11.21 -29.23 -8.18
CA VAL A 150 10.21 -28.42 -7.46
C VAL A 150 10.88 -27.19 -6.85
N SER A 151 12.02 -27.33 -6.18
CA SER A 151 12.75 -26.22 -5.58
C SER A 151 13.13 -25.15 -6.60
N ARG A 152 13.65 -25.56 -7.78
CA ARG A 152 13.98 -24.64 -8.88
C ARG A 152 12.72 -23.92 -9.41
N SER A 153 11.62 -24.66 -9.58
CA SER A 153 10.38 -24.09 -10.08
C SER A 153 9.81 -23.04 -9.13
N VAL A 154 9.82 -23.33 -7.82
CA VAL A 154 9.39 -22.35 -6.80
C VAL A 154 10.35 -21.16 -6.75
N GLY A 155 11.66 -21.38 -6.79
CA GLY A 155 12.65 -20.32 -6.82
C GLY A 155 12.46 -19.36 -7.99
N ASN A 156 12.18 -19.89 -9.18
CA ASN A 156 11.86 -19.09 -10.38
C ASN A 156 10.58 -18.26 -10.16
N LEU A 157 9.52 -18.87 -9.64
CA LEU A 157 8.27 -18.18 -9.36
C LEU A 157 8.45 -17.04 -8.34
N LEU A 158 9.20 -17.28 -7.27
CA LEU A 158 9.51 -16.27 -6.26
C LEU A 158 10.35 -15.12 -6.83
N SER A 159 11.32 -15.44 -7.70
CA SER A 159 12.13 -14.41 -8.37
C SER A 159 11.28 -13.50 -9.27
N LEU A 160 10.30 -14.05 -9.98
CA LEU A 160 9.35 -13.27 -10.78
C LEU A 160 8.45 -12.39 -9.90
N ARG A 161 7.97 -12.91 -8.77
CA ARG A 161 7.21 -12.11 -7.79
C ARG A 161 8.04 -10.95 -7.25
N ARG A 162 9.30 -11.20 -6.89
CA ARG A 162 10.22 -10.16 -6.41
C ARG A 162 10.47 -9.08 -7.47
N ARG A 163 10.65 -9.47 -8.74
CA ARG A 163 10.80 -8.49 -9.84
C ARG A 163 9.55 -7.62 -10.00
N ARG A 164 8.36 -8.22 -9.90
CA ARG A 164 7.09 -7.48 -9.95
C ARG A 164 6.96 -6.47 -8.80
N SER A 165 7.30 -6.87 -7.57
CA SER A 165 7.23 -5.97 -6.42
C SER A 165 8.23 -4.82 -6.52
N LEU A 166 9.43 -5.05 -7.07
CA LEU A 166 10.40 -3.99 -7.34
C LEU A 166 9.89 -2.98 -8.36
N SER A 167 9.29 -3.46 -9.46
CA SER A 167 8.67 -2.57 -10.45
C SER A 167 7.52 -1.75 -9.86
N ALA A 168 6.66 -2.37 -9.05
CA ALA A 168 5.58 -1.67 -8.36
C ALA A 168 6.11 -0.60 -7.40
N ASN A 169 7.14 -0.91 -6.60
CA ASN A 169 7.76 0.06 -5.69
C ASN A 169 8.40 1.25 -6.43
N THR A 170 8.99 1.01 -7.60
CA THR A 170 9.53 2.09 -8.43
C THR A 170 8.42 2.99 -8.95
N MET A 171 7.30 2.43 -9.42
CA MET A 171 6.14 3.20 -9.84
C MET A 171 5.54 4.02 -8.69
N TRP A 172 5.49 3.45 -7.48
CA TRP A 172 5.07 4.18 -6.26
C TRP A 172 5.97 5.39 -5.98
N GLY A 173 7.27 5.22 -6.06
CA GLY A 173 8.24 6.31 -5.87
C GLY A 173 8.04 7.45 -6.86
N VAL A 174 7.83 7.12 -8.14
CA VAL A 174 7.54 8.11 -9.19
C VAL A 174 6.20 8.81 -8.93
N ALA A 175 5.15 8.06 -8.57
CA ALA A 175 3.83 8.62 -8.29
C ALA A 175 3.88 9.60 -7.11
N LEU A 176 4.56 9.25 -6.01
CA LEU A 176 4.77 10.15 -4.88
C LEU A 176 5.57 11.40 -5.25
N GLY A 177 6.63 11.25 -6.05
CA GLY A 177 7.43 12.37 -6.53
C GLY A 177 6.59 13.36 -7.36
N LEU A 178 5.77 12.85 -8.27
CA LEU A 178 4.86 13.67 -9.08
C LEU A 178 3.80 14.36 -8.21
N LEU A 179 3.27 13.70 -7.20
CA LEU A 179 2.29 14.25 -6.28
C LEU A 179 2.88 15.43 -5.49
N ILE A 180 4.08 15.25 -4.93
CA ILE A 180 4.78 16.32 -4.21
C ILE A 180 5.07 17.50 -5.13
N ALA A 181 5.57 17.25 -6.35
CA ALA A 181 5.84 18.30 -7.32
C ALA A 181 4.57 19.08 -7.69
N ARG A 182 3.43 18.38 -7.84
CA ARG A 182 2.15 19.01 -8.17
C ARG A 182 1.62 19.87 -7.04
N VAL A 183 1.68 19.38 -5.80
CA VAL A 183 1.26 20.17 -4.62
C VAL A 183 2.12 21.41 -4.47
N THR A 184 3.44 21.28 -4.64
CA THR A 184 4.37 22.43 -4.58
C THR A 184 4.08 23.44 -5.68
N SER A 185 3.87 22.99 -6.92
CA SER A 185 3.53 23.87 -8.05
C SER A 185 2.21 24.64 -7.81
N LEU A 186 1.18 23.98 -7.28
CA LEU A 186 -0.09 24.63 -6.96
C LEU A 186 0.08 25.68 -5.85
N ASN A 187 0.83 25.39 -4.79
CA ASN A 187 1.09 26.36 -3.73
C ASN A 187 1.83 27.60 -4.25
N VAL A 188 2.82 27.41 -5.11
CA VAL A 188 3.56 28.52 -5.73
C VAL A 188 2.60 29.36 -6.60
N THR A 189 1.77 28.70 -7.40
CA THR A 189 0.80 29.40 -8.26
C THR A 189 -0.19 30.22 -7.43
N ILE A 190 -0.74 29.66 -6.37
CA ILE A 190 -1.64 30.38 -5.47
C ILE A 190 -0.94 31.59 -4.84
N SER A 191 0.30 31.42 -4.36
CA SER A 191 1.08 32.51 -3.76
C SER A 191 1.32 33.67 -4.76
N ILE A 192 1.61 33.34 -6.03
CA ILE A 192 1.80 34.36 -7.07
C ILE A 192 0.49 35.10 -7.35
N VAL A 193 -0.62 34.37 -7.46
CA VAL A 193 -1.95 34.99 -7.71
C VAL A 193 -2.35 35.94 -6.57
N LEU A 194 -2.11 35.53 -5.31
CA LEU A 194 -2.39 36.39 -4.15
C LEU A 194 -1.52 37.65 -4.14
N GLN A 195 -0.21 37.51 -4.37
CA GLN A 195 0.71 38.65 -4.45
C GLN A 195 0.36 39.62 -5.58
N LEU A 196 -0.04 39.07 -6.73
CA LEU A 196 -0.47 39.88 -7.86
C LEU A 196 -1.77 40.64 -7.56
N GLY A 197 -2.72 39.96 -6.89
CA GLY A 197 -3.99 40.59 -6.43
C GLY A 197 -3.71 41.73 -5.47
N GLU A 198 -2.84 41.56 -4.50
CA GLU A 198 -2.45 42.59 -3.54
C GLU A 198 -1.74 43.79 -4.22
N ALA A 199 -0.86 43.50 -5.18
CA ALA A 199 -0.19 44.55 -5.97
C ALA A 199 -1.16 45.36 -6.83
N ILE A 200 -2.15 44.71 -7.46
CA ILE A 200 -3.18 45.37 -8.26
C ILE A 200 -4.09 46.22 -7.36
N ALA A 201 -4.52 45.70 -6.20
CA ALA A 201 -5.32 46.47 -5.22
C ALA A 201 -4.55 47.68 -4.71
N GLY A 202 -3.24 47.56 -4.45
CA GLY A 202 -2.37 48.67 -4.05
C GLY A 202 -2.25 49.78 -5.13
N VAL A 203 -2.18 49.37 -6.41
CA VAL A 203 -2.17 50.32 -7.53
C VAL A 203 -3.55 51.01 -7.69
N ALA A 204 -4.63 50.24 -7.56
CA ALA A 204 -6.00 50.79 -7.66
C ALA A 204 -6.29 51.80 -6.55
N THR A 205 -5.89 51.56 -5.31
CA THR A 205 -6.02 52.52 -4.19
C THR A 205 -5.11 53.72 -4.35
N GLY A 206 -3.90 53.57 -4.91
CA GLY A 206 -2.99 54.68 -5.22
C GLY A 206 -3.54 55.59 -6.32
N LEU A 207 -4.18 55.03 -7.33
CA LEU A 207 -4.85 55.79 -8.40
C LEU A 207 -6.12 56.51 -7.90
N ALA A 208 -6.88 55.89 -6.99
CA ALA A 208 -8.08 56.50 -6.41
C ALA A 208 -7.75 57.68 -5.47
N SER A 209 -6.56 57.76 -4.91
CA SER A 209 -6.10 58.86 -4.05
C SER A 209 -5.45 60.02 -4.84
N THR A 210 -5.15 59.83 -6.12
CA THR A 210 -4.64 60.87 -7.00
C THR A 210 -5.84 61.50 -7.72
N ASP A 211 -5.94 62.84 -7.64
CA ASP A 211 -7.06 63.62 -8.22
C ASP A 211 -7.16 63.37 -9.74
N VAL A 212 -8.04 62.44 -10.11
CA VAL A 212 -8.14 61.86 -11.48
C VAL A 212 -8.92 62.75 -12.44
N GLY A 213 -9.04 64.06 -12.13
CA GLY A 213 -9.63 65.00 -13.06
C GLY A 213 -8.88 65.15 -14.40
N ALA A 214 -7.61 64.71 -14.46
CA ALA A 214 -6.76 64.83 -15.66
C ALA A 214 -6.69 63.54 -16.52
N LEU A 215 -7.19 62.42 -16.04
CA LEU A 215 -7.07 61.11 -16.74
C LEU A 215 -8.38 60.62 -17.37
N GLN A 216 -9.48 61.33 -17.17
CA GLN A 216 -10.80 60.96 -17.75
C GLN A 216 -10.83 61.06 -19.28
N ASP A 217 -9.91 61.80 -19.86
CA ASP A 217 -9.81 61.98 -21.33
C ASP A 217 -8.97 60.90 -22.04
N PHE A 218 -8.17 60.11 -21.29
CA PHE A 218 -7.33 59.03 -21.84
C PHE A 218 -7.93 57.62 -21.75
N GLY A 219 -9.02 57.44 -21.01
CA GLY A 219 -9.48 56.13 -20.54
C GLY A 219 -10.74 55.56 -21.16
N SER A 220 -11.29 56.14 -22.26
CA SER A 220 -12.53 55.59 -22.87
C SER A 220 -12.33 54.28 -23.68
N GLY A 221 -11.13 53.68 -23.65
CA GLY A 221 -10.82 52.50 -24.45
C GLY A 221 -10.45 51.24 -23.70
N ILE A 222 -10.20 51.30 -22.39
CA ILE A 222 -9.81 50.09 -21.60
C ILE A 222 -10.76 49.99 -20.41
N ALA A 223 -11.91 49.38 -20.64
CA ALA A 223 -12.75 48.89 -19.55
C ALA A 223 -12.03 47.70 -18.89
N LEU A 224 -11.14 47.98 -17.93
CA LEU A 224 -10.72 46.95 -16.97
C LEU A 224 -11.99 46.64 -16.16
N PRO A 225 -12.36 45.34 -16.02
CA PRO A 225 -13.41 44.99 -15.09
C PRO A 225 -12.97 45.43 -13.70
N VAL A 226 -13.57 46.48 -13.17
CA VAL A 226 -13.46 46.84 -11.76
C VAL A 226 -14.04 45.65 -11.00
N ILE A 227 -13.18 44.86 -10.45
CA ILE A 227 -13.60 43.84 -9.48
C ILE A 227 -13.90 44.60 -8.21
N GLU A 228 -15.18 45.07 -8.11
CA GLU A 228 -15.69 45.88 -7.02
C GLU A 228 -15.96 45.08 -5.75
N ASP A 229 -15.57 43.79 -5.75
CA ASP A 229 -15.87 42.86 -4.67
C ASP A 229 -14.61 42.13 -4.20
N ASP A 230 -13.88 42.72 -3.25
CA ASP A 230 -12.79 42.09 -2.51
C ASP A 230 -13.27 40.78 -1.80
N SER A 231 -14.60 40.66 -1.59
CA SER A 231 -15.24 39.49 -0.99
C SER A 231 -15.12 38.24 -1.88
N PHE A 232 -15.09 38.39 -3.22
CA PHE A 232 -15.04 37.24 -4.13
C PHE A 232 -13.75 36.46 -4.00
N VAL A 233 -12.61 37.09 -3.73
CA VAL A 233 -11.32 36.43 -3.57
C VAL A 233 -11.23 35.79 -2.18
N GLU A 234 -11.64 36.54 -1.15
CA GLU A 234 -11.60 36.10 0.24
C GLU A 234 -12.55 34.92 0.52
N ASP A 235 -13.78 34.98 -0.03
CA ASP A 235 -14.80 33.94 0.12
C ASP A 235 -14.48 32.67 -0.70
N ASN A 236 -13.73 32.76 -1.81
CA ASN A 236 -13.43 31.61 -2.66
C ASN A 236 -12.08 30.93 -2.35
N ILE A 237 -11.17 31.55 -1.61
CA ILE A 237 -9.90 30.94 -1.16
C ILE A 237 -10.12 29.64 -0.41
N PRO A 238 -11.03 29.55 0.59
CA PRO A 238 -11.26 28.28 1.30
C PRO A 238 -11.82 27.21 0.36
N MET A 239 -12.72 27.58 -0.56
CA MET A 239 -13.27 26.63 -1.54
C MET A 239 -12.21 26.10 -2.50
N PHE A 240 -11.26 26.94 -2.93
CA PHE A 240 -10.14 26.53 -3.78
C PHE A 240 -9.17 25.57 -3.05
N LYS A 241 -8.88 25.86 -1.78
CA LYS A 241 -8.07 24.98 -0.91
C LYS A 241 -8.75 23.62 -0.68
N ILE A 242 -10.07 23.59 -0.54
CA ILE A 242 -10.87 22.37 -0.43
C ILE A 242 -10.75 21.53 -1.70
N ILE A 243 -10.94 22.14 -2.88
CA ILE A 243 -10.85 21.44 -4.18
C ILE A 243 -9.46 20.87 -4.38
N VAL A 244 -8.40 21.61 -4.08
CA VAL A 244 -7.02 21.15 -4.17
C VAL A 244 -6.76 19.98 -3.22
N SER A 245 -7.25 20.06 -1.99
CA SER A 245 -7.11 18.99 -0.99
C SER A 245 -7.84 17.72 -1.41
N ILE A 246 -9.04 17.82 -1.96
CA ILE A 246 -9.82 16.69 -2.50
C ILE A 246 -9.11 16.05 -3.69
N LEU A 247 -8.55 16.86 -4.61
CA LEU A 247 -7.79 16.39 -5.76
C LEU A 247 -6.53 15.62 -5.34
N VAL A 248 -5.80 16.13 -4.36
CA VAL A 248 -4.60 15.46 -3.80
C VAL A 248 -4.98 14.12 -3.15
N LEU A 249 -6.05 14.10 -2.36
CA LEU A 249 -6.55 12.87 -1.73
C LEU A 249 -7.06 11.86 -2.75
N GLY A 250 -7.79 12.31 -3.76
CA GLY A 250 -8.26 11.45 -4.85
C GLY A 250 -7.11 10.78 -5.60
N GLN A 251 -5.98 11.46 -5.76
CA GLN A 251 -4.78 10.87 -6.37
C GLN A 251 -4.06 9.87 -5.45
N ILE A 252 -4.04 10.11 -4.13
CA ILE A 252 -3.48 9.16 -3.16
C ILE A 252 -4.26 7.85 -3.15
N ILE A 253 -5.58 7.91 -3.33
CA ILE A 253 -6.46 6.72 -3.35
C ILE A 253 -6.36 5.97 -4.69
N ALA A 254 -6.10 6.67 -5.79
CA ALA A 254 -6.04 6.10 -7.14
C ALA A 254 -4.71 5.39 -7.46
N VAL A 255 -3.69 5.54 -6.62
CA VAL A 255 -2.36 4.91 -6.72
C VAL A 255 -2.25 3.77 -5.73
#